data_9b6c081b9a2a0fd16bd34e28caf26aa5
#
_entry.id   9b6c081b9a2a0fd16bd34e28caf26aa5
#
_cell.length_a   1.000
_cell.length_b   1.000
_cell.length_c   1.000
_cell.angle_alpha   90.00
_cell.angle_beta   90.00
_cell.angle_gamma   90.00
#
_symmetry.space_group_name_H-M   'P 1'
#
loop_
_entity.id
_entity.type
_entity.pdbx_description
1 polymer ?
#
loop_
_entity_poly.entity_id
_entity_poly.type
_entity_poly.pdbx_seq_one_letter_code
_entity_poly.pdbx_strand_id
1 'polypeptide(L)'
;LEYITMYDPASIVDSDIVSIFDVLYDAYSDSLKRYARVKWANRNRSPAENAAELCLQEVLAKQRYSRCGYRMEVPLKDALPNTRRLNEVQRAFVYSASALDFGVYSRVTGKLILAIEVDGWEFHGNNEEQLRRDALKDSIMTAYGVPVLRLPTNGSGEPELIREALGSVL
;
A
#
# COMPACT_ATOMS: atom_id res chain seq x y z
N LEU A 1 -13.14 -4.05 26.01
CA LEU A 1 -12.40 -3.17 26.95
C LEU A 1 -12.70 -3.51 28.41
N GLU A 2 -13.94 -3.86 28.76
CA GLU A 2 -14.31 -4.27 30.14
C GLU A 2 -13.66 -5.59 30.60
N TYR A 3 -13.37 -6.51 29.66
CA TYR A 3 -12.75 -7.80 30.00
C TYR A 3 -11.26 -7.68 30.39
N ILE A 4 -10.54 -6.67 29.92
CA ILE A 4 -9.11 -6.48 30.22
C ILE A 4 -8.94 -5.80 31.60
N THR A 5 -9.92 -5.01 32.02
CA THR A 5 -9.87 -4.31 33.31
C THR A 5 -10.26 -5.18 34.51
N MET A 6 -10.80 -6.41 34.30
CA MET A 6 -11.13 -7.34 35.37
C MET A 6 -9.95 -8.20 35.86
N TYR A 7 -8.81 -8.18 35.15
CA TYR A 7 -7.62 -8.88 35.58
C TYR A 7 -6.73 -7.95 36.40
N ASP A 8 -6.59 -8.24 37.68
CA ASP A 8 -5.61 -7.56 38.52
C ASP A 8 -4.20 -8.11 38.20
N PRO A 9 -3.33 -7.30 37.60
CA PRO A 9 -1.97 -7.74 37.23
C PRO A 9 -1.14 -8.18 38.41
N ALA A 10 -1.46 -7.70 39.62
CA ALA A 10 -0.77 -8.07 40.86
C ALA A 10 -1.04 -9.52 41.31
N SER A 11 -2.06 -10.20 40.76
CA SER A 11 -2.34 -11.60 41.05
C SER A 11 -1.54 -12.60 40.20
N ILE A 12 -0.80 -12.13 39.19
CA ILE A 12 0.01 -12.96 38.29
C ILE A 12 1.45 -12.97 38.80
N VAL A 13 1.87 -14.11 39.35
CA VAL A 13 3.19 -14.28 40.00
C VAL A 13 4.33 -14.45 39.00
N ASP A 14 4.04 -14.52 37.68
CA ASP A 14 5.02 -14.77 36.65
C ASP A 14 5.28 -13.48 35.82
N SER A 15 6.47 -12.90 36.00
CA SER A 15 6.89 -11.68 35.31
C SER A 15 6.87 -11.81 33.78
N ASP A 16 7.04 -13.05 33.27
CA ASP A 16 7.05 -13.30 31.82
C ASP A 16 5.64 -13.16 31.21
N ILE A 17 4.61 -13.59 32.02
CA ILE A 17 3.22 -13.44 31.60
C ILE A 17 2.81 -11.98 31.58
N VAL A 18 3.21 -11.17 32.54
CA VAL A 18 2.96 -9.72 32.56
C VAL A 18 3.61 -9.06 31.35
N SER A 19 4.84 -9.43 31.03
CA SER A 19 5.57 -8.91 29.86
C SER A 19 4.87 -9.26 28.54
N ILE A 20 4.32 -10.47 28.40
CA ILE A 20 3.54 -10.89 27.23
C ILE A 20 2.25 -10.06 27.11
N PHE A 21 1.56 -9.80 28.22
CA PHE A 21 0.36 -8.98 28.21
C PHE A 21 0.63 -7.54 27.83
N ASP A 22 1.72 -6.95 28.30
CA ASP A 22 2.13 -5.59 27.93
C ASP A 22 2.43 -5.49 26.44
N VAL A 23 3.18 -6.45 25.88
CA VAL A 23 3.45 -6.50 24.43
C VAL A 23 2.17 -6.67 23.62
N LEU A 24 1.25 -7.54 24.05
CA LEU A 24 -0.03 -7.74 23.37
C LEU A 24 -0.93 -6.51 23.49
N TYR A 25 -0.94 -5.83 24.63
CA TYR A 25 -1.70 -4.61 24.84
C TYR A 25 -1.19 -3.47 23.95
N ASP A 26 0.12 -3.29 23.86
CA ASP A 26 0.72 -2.28 23.01
C ASP A 26 0.45 -2.54 21.53
N ALA A 27 0.61 -3.79 21.08
CA ALA A 27 0.29 -4.19 19.72
C ALA A 27 -1.20 -3.98 19.38
N TYR A 28 -2.10 -4.32 20.31
CA TYR A 28 -3.52 -4.09 20.16
C TYR A 28 -3.88 -2.61 20.16
N SER A 29 -3.29 -1.82 21.06
CA SER A 29 -3.46 -0.37 21.14
C SER A 29 -3.00 0.33 19.86
N ASP A 30 -1.88 -0.09 19.31
CA ASP A 30 -1.37 0.45 18.03
C ASP A 30 -2.24 0.06 16.85
N SER A 31 -2.76 -1.16 16.85
CA SER A 31 -3.74 -1.61 15.84
C SER A 31 -5.02 -0.77 15.91
N LEU A 32 -5.52 -0.48 17.11
CA LEU A 32 -6.68 0.40 17.29
C LEU A 32 -6.41 1.83 16.83
N LYS A 33 -5.22 2.38 17.11
CA LYS A 33 -4.82 3.72 16.64
C LYS A 33 -4.76 3.77 15.12
N ARG A 34 -4.18 2.74 14.47
CA ARG A 34 -4.14 2.60 13.01
C ARG A 34 -5.56 2.51 12.44
N TYR A 35 -6.41 1.64 13.02
CA TYR A 35 -7.80 1.50 12.60
C TYR A 35 -8.60 2.79 12.76
N ALA A 36 -8.42 3.52 13.87
CA ALA A 36 -9.07 4.80 14.07
C ALA A 36 -8.65 5.84 13.02
N ARG A 37 -7.35 5.90 12.65
CA ARG A 37 -6.86 6.77 11.57
C ARG A 37 -7.49 6.40 10.22
N VAL A 38 -7.51 5.11 9.86
CA VAL A 38 -8.13 4.63 8.63
C VAL A 38 -9.63 4.93 8.59
N LYS A 39 -10.34 4.83 9.71
CA LYS A 39 -11.78 5.15 9.78
C LYS A 39 -12.11 6.60 9.42
N TRP A 40 -11.18 7.54 9.63
CA TRP A 40 -11.32 8.95 9.27
C TRP A 40 -10.77 9.28 7.88
N ALA A 41 -10.15 8.31 7.21
CA ALA A 41 -9.67 8.44 5.84
C ALA A 41 -10.83 8.43 4.83
N ASN A 42 -10.53 8.50 3.56
CA ASN A 42 -11.53 8.58 2.49
C ASN A 42 -12.50 7.38 2.54
N ARG A 43 -13.78 7.64 2.77
CA ARG A 43 -14.83 6.60 2.86
C ARG A 43 -15.13 5.89 1.54
N ASN A 44 -14.73 6.47 0.42
CA ASN A 44 -14.93 5.88 -0.91
C ASN A 44 -13.84 4.88 -1.29
N ARG A 45 -12.84 4.68 -0.42
CA ARG A 45 -11.71 3.76 -0.62
C ARG A 45 -11.79 2.60 0.37
N SER A 46 -11.17 1.49 0.01
CA SER A 46 -11.07 0.34 0.91
C SER A 46 -10.27 0.68 2.17
N PRO A 47 -10.51 0.01 3.30
CA PRO A 47 -9.67 0.16 4.49
C PRO A 47 -8.19 -0.16 4.24
N ALA A 48 -7.91 -1.11 3.35
CA ALA A 48 -6.56 -1.50 2.96
C ALA A 48 -5.83 -0.39 2.20
N GLU A 49 -6.47 0.24 1.22
CA GLU A 49 -5.90 1.40 0.50
C GLU A 49 -5.65 2.58 1.44
N ASN A 50 -6.56 2.83 2.39
CA ASN A 50 -6.36 3.89 3.39
C ASN A 50 -5.17 3.57 4.32
N ALA A 51 -4.99 2.31 4.71
CA ALA A 51 -3.84 1.89 5.51
C ALA A 51 -2.52 2.00 4.73
N ALA A 52 -2.52 1.57 3.47
CA ALA A 52 -1.37 1.69 2.57
C ALA A 52 -0.97 3.17 2.36
N GLU A 53 -1.93 4.06 2.23
CA GLU A 53 -1.66 5.50 2.14
C GLU A 53 -0.95 6.03 3.39
N LEU A 54 -1.40 5.66 4.59
CA LEU A 54 -0.75 6.07 5.84
C LEU A 54 0.71 5.57 5.91
N CYS A 55 0.95 4.31 5.51
CA CYS A 55 2.30 3.76 5.44
C CYS A 55 3.17 4.52 4.43
N LEU A 56 2.62 4.83 3.26
CA LEU A 56 3.32 5.58 2.22
C LEU A 56 3.66 7.01 2.68
N GLN A 57 2.73 7.69 3.35
CA GLN A 57 2.96 9.01 3.94
C GLN A 57 4.08 8.97 4.98
N GLU A 58 4.06 7.99 5.89
CA GLU A 58 5.09 7.82 6.92
C GLU A 58 6.48 7.59 6.31
N VAL A 59 6.56 6.75 5.29
CA VAL A 59 7.83 6.48 4.60
C VAL A 59 8.34 7.73 3.87
N LEU A 60 7.47 8.38 3.09
CA LEU A 60 7.85 9.55 2.28
C LEU A 60 8.14 10.80 3.12
N ALA A 61 7.68 10.86 4.38
CA ALA A 61 8.02 11.97 5.31
C ALA A 61 9.50 11.97 5.71
N LYS A 62 10.23 10.88 5.51
CA LYS A 62 11.66 10.82 5.81
C LYS A 62 12.47 11.67 4.83
N GLN A 63 13.47 12.40 5.33
CA GLN A 63 14.27 13.35 4.54
C GLN A 63 14.90 12.74 3.28
N ARG A 64 15.31 11.47 3.32
CA ARG A 64 15.87 10.77 2.16
C ARG A 64 14.92 10.69 0.97
N TYR A 65 13.61 10.77 1.21
CA TYR A 65 12.55 10.71 0.19
C TYR A 65 11.93 12.09 -0.11
N SER A 66 12.52 13.19 0.36
CA SER A 66 11.99 14.55 0.18
C SER A 66 11.77 14.96 -1.28
N ARG A 67 12.50 14.31 -2.20
CA ARG A 67 12.33 14.51 -3.66
C ARG A 67 11.25 13.63 -4.28
N CYS A 68 10.55 12.83 -3.49
CA CYS A 68 9.43 12.01 -3.93
C CYS A 68 8.11 12.63 -3.50
N GLY A 69 7.08 12.39 -4.32
CA GLY A 69 5.70 12.67 -4.00
C GLY A 69 4.83 11.52 -4.49
N TYR A 70 3.58 11.45 -4.06
CA TYR A 70 2.66 10.43 -4.54
C TYR A 70 1.34 11.02 -4.99
N ARG A 71 0.62 10.26 -5.79
CA ARG A 71 -0.78 10.50 -6.17
C ARG A 71 -1.54 9.20 -6.01
N MET A 72 -2.83 9.30 -5.73
CA MET A 72 -3.76 8.19 -5.57
C MET A 72 -4.64 8.05 -6.80
N GLU A 73 -5.16 6.83 -7.02
CA GLU A 73 -6.14 6.55 -8.07
C GLU A 73 -5.70 7.12 -9.42
N VAL A 74 -4.45 6.84 -9.81
CA VAL A 74 -3.84 7.45 -10.99
C VAL A 74 -4.28 6.71 -12.25
N PRO A 75 -5.09 7.32 -13.14
CA PRO A 75 -5.44 6.69 -14.40
C PRO A 75 -4.18 6.35 -15.20
N LEU A 76 -4.11 5.16 -15.80
CA LEU A 76 -2.92 4.73 -16.55
C LEU A 76 -2.55 5.70 -17.66
N LYS A 77 -3.53 6.31 -18.32
CA LYS A 77 -3.31 7.34 -19.34
C LYS A 77 -2.55 8.56 -18.84
N ASP A 78 -2.70 8.88 -17.53
CA ASP A 78 -2.06 10.04 -16.90
C ASP A 78 -0.75 9.66 -16.18
N ALA A 79 -0.56 8.36 -15.92
CA ALA A 79 0.65 7.80 -15.33
C ALA A 79 1.82 7.72 -16.34
N LEU A 80 1.50 7.55 -17.62
CA LEU A 80 2.47 7.32 -18.69
C LEU A 80 2.79 8.59 -19.47
N PRO A 81 4.05 8.79 -19.90
CA PRO A 81 4.44 9.96 -20.71
C PRO A 81 3.82 9.94 -22.13
N ASN A 82 3.52 8.78 -22.65
CA ASN A 82 2.91 8.52 -23.96
C ASN A 82 2.56 7.02 -24.08
N THR A 83 2.01 6.61 -25.22
CA THR A 83 1.65 5.20 -25.49
C THR A 83 2.46 4.56 -26.63
N ARG A 84 3.57 5.17 -27.03
CA ARG A 84 4.34 4.74 -28.23
C ARG A 84 4.99 3.36 -28.08
N ARG A 85 5.27 2.93 -26.85
CA ARG A 85 5.89 1.63 -26.55
C ARG A 85 4.89 0.50 -26.41
N LEU A 86 3.59 0.78 -26.54
CA LEU A 86 2.53 -0.16 -26.28
C LEU A 86 1.95 -0.72 -27.60
N ASN A 87 1.56 -1.98 -27.56
CA ASN A 87 0.74 -2.60 -28.61
C ASN A 87 -0.73 -2.12 -28.53
N GLU A 88 -1.57 -2.57 -29.47
CA GLU A 88 -2.96 -2.11 -29.56
C GLU A 88 -3.78 -2.51 -28.31
N VAL A 89 -3.61 -3.74 -27.81
CA VAL A 89 -4.31 -4.23 -26.63
C VAL A 89 -3.94 -3.42 -25.39
N GLN A 90 -2.64 -3.17 -25.19
CA GLN A 90 -2.14 -2.34 -24.09
C GLN A 90 -2.64 -0.90 -24.19
N ARG A 91 -2.65 -0.32 -25.40
CA ARG A 91 -3.21 1.04 -25.61
C ARG A 91 -4.68 1.11 -25.27
N ALA A 92 -5.48 0.15 -25.74
CA ALA A 92 -6.90 0.10 -25.41
C ALA A 92 -7.12 0.00 -23.89
N PHE A 93 -6.30 -0.80 -23.19
CA PHE A 93 -6.35 -0.93 -21.74
C PHE A 93 -6.00 0.36 -21.00
N VAL A 94 -4.97 1.11 -21.44
CA VAL A 94 -4.58 2.39 -20.86
C VAL A 94 -5.71 3.42 -20.94
N TYR A 95 -6.48 3.42 -22.02
CA TYR A 95 -7.62 4.32 -22.21
C TYR A 95 -8.93 3.79 -21.63
N SER A 96 -8.95 2.54 -21.09
CA SER A 96 -10.06 2.06 -20.28
C SER A 96 -10.05 2.73 -18.89
N ALA A 97 -11.03 2.43 -18.05
CA ALA A 97 -11.11 2.94 -16.68
C ALA A 97 -10.05 2.31 -15.73
N SER A 98 -8.87 1.95 -16.24
CA SER A 98 -7.80 1.36 -15.44
C SER A 98 -6.95 2.42 -14.76
N ALA A 99 -6.69 2.24 -13.48
CA ALA A 99 -5.86 3.14 -12.66
C ALA A 99 -4.88 2.33 -11.79
N LEU A 100 -3.85 3.03 -11.30
CA LEU A 100 -2.99 2.57 -10.20
C LEU A 100 -3.59 3.06 -8.90
N ASP A 101 -3.54 2.25 -7.84
CA ASP A 101 -3.97 2.70 -6.52
C ASP A 101 -3.09 3.85 -6.03
N PHE A 102 -1.76 3.72 -6.21
CA PHE A 102 -0.83 4.83 -5.98
C PHE A 102 0.27 4.86 -7.03
N GLY A 103 0.66 6.09 -7.41
CA GLY A 103 1.87 6.36 -8.18
C GLY A 103 2.83 7.22 -7.38
N VAL A 104 4.09 6.78 -7.22
CA VAL A 104 5.15 7.61 -6.63
C VAL A 104 5.94 8.27 -7.73
N TYR A 105 6.15 9.57 -7.59
CA TYR A 105 6.77 10.43 -8.60
C TYR A 105 8.02 11.12 -8.08
N SER A 106 9.01 11.26 -8.93
CA SER A 106 10.11 12.17 -8.69
C SER A 106 9.61 13.62 -8.81
N ARG A 107 9.72 14.41 -7.76
CA ARG A 107 9.39 15.85 -7.79
C ARG A 107 10.32 16.66 -8.70
N VAL A 108 11.51 16.13 -8.97
CA VAL A 108 12.50 16.79 -9.82
C VAL A 108 12.19 16.62 -11.30
N THR A 109 11.79 15.41 -11.71
CA THR A 109 11.55 15.08 -13.12
C THR A 109 10.09 14.98 -13.50
N GLY A 110 9.18 14.93 -12.52
CA GLY A 110 7.75 14.66 -12.72
C GLY A 110 7.43 13.23 -13.16
N LYS A 111 8.44 12.36 -13.27
CA LYS A 111 8.24 10.98 -13.76
C LYS A 111 7.73 10.08 -12.66
N LEU A 112 6.84 9.15 -13.04
CA LEU A 112 6.46 8.00 -12.23
C LEU A 112 7.70 7.11 -12.04
N ILE A 113 8.02 6.78 -10.79
CA ILE A 113 9.19 5.98 -10.42
C ILE A 113 8.82 4.65 -9.77
N LEU A 114 7.62 4.55 -9.21
CA LEU A 114 7.08 3.33 -8.59
C LEU A 114 5.56 3.36 -8.69
N ALA A 115 4.97 2.26 -9.17
CA ALA A 115 3.54 2.00 -9.09
C ALA A 115 3.26 1.12 -7.86
N ILE A 116 2.19 1.39 -7.13
CA ILE A 116 1.79 0.58 -5.98
C ILE A 116 0.33 0.15 -6.18
N GLU A 117 0.07 -1.13 -6.02
CA GLU A 117 -1.25 -1.77 -6.04
C GLU A 117 -1.49 -2.40 -4.66
N VAL A 118 -2.73 -2.32 -4.19
CA VAL A 118 -3.14 -2.89 -2.91
C VAL A 118 -4.00 -4.11 -3.19
N ASP A 119 -3.43 -5.29 -3.01
CA ASP A 119 -4.12 -6.55 -3.28
C ASP A 119 -5.13 -6.84 -2.15
N GLY A 120 -6.43 -6.83 -2.49
CA GLY A 120 -7.50 -7.18 -1.55
C GLY A 120 -7.50 -8.67 -1.20
N TRP A 121 -7.64 -9.00 0.08
CA TRP A 121 -7.74 -10.38 0.56
C TRP A 121 -8.86 -11.21 -0.11
N GLU A 122 -9.93 -10.55 -0.54
CA GLU A 122 -11.11 -11.21 -1.10
C GLU A 122 -10.95 -11.71 -2.54
N PHE A 123 -9.85 -11.38 -3.23
CA PHE A 123 -9.67 -11.67 -4.66
C PHE A 123 -8.81 -12.89 -5.00
N HIS A 124 -8.47 -13.74 -4.03
CA HIS A 124 -7.73 -14.99 -4.28
C HIS A 124 -8.56 -16.12 -4.92
N GLY A 125 -9.78 -15.86 -5.34
CA GLY A 125 -10.61 -16.81 -6.10
C GLY A 125 -10.49 -16.55 -7.60
N ASN A 126 -9.74 -17.40 -8.31
CA ASN A 126 -9.80 -17.78 -9.74
C ASN A 126 -10.58 -16.85 -10.71
N ASN A 127 -10.43 -15.54 -10.63
CA ASN A 127 -10.97 -14.65 -11.65
C ASN A 127 -9.90 -14.47 -12.75
N GLU A 128 -9.98 -15.30 -13.79
CA GLU A 128 -9.08 -15.22 -14.94
C GLU A 128 -9.04 -13.81 -15.58
N GLU A 129 -10.13 -13.11 -15.55
CA GLU A 129 -10.22 -11.76 -16.08
C GLU A 129 -9.36 -10.79 -15.25
N GLN A 130 -9.41 -10.88 -13.93
CA GLN A 130 -8.58 -10.07 -13.05
C GLN A 130 -7.09 -10.38 -13.26
N LEU A 131 -6.72 -11.66 -13.32
CA LEU A 131 -5.34 -12.06 -13.59
C LEU A 131 -4.81 -11.51 -14.93
N ARG A 132 -5.66 -11.51 -15.97
CA ARG A 132 -5.32 -10.91 -17.27
C ARG A 132 -5.13 -9.39 -17.18
N ARG A 133 -5.98 -8.70 -16.45
CA ARG A 133 -5.89 -7.26 -16.22
C ARG A 133 -4.60 -6.90 -15.47
N ASP A 134 -4.26 -7.66 -14.44
CA ASP A 134 -3.06 -7.48 -13.65
C ASP A 134 -1.79 -7.72 -14.47
N ALA A 135 -1.74 -8.83 -15.22
CA ALA A 135 -0.64 -9.13 -16.13
C ALA A 135 -0.48 -8.05 -17.22
N LEU A 136 -1.59 -7.50 -17.71
CA LEU A 136 -1.56 -6.45 -18.71
C LEU A 136 -1.02 -5.13 -18.11
N LYS A 137 -1.44 -4.78 -16.89
CA LYS A 137 -0.93 -3.63 -16.14
C LYS A 137 0.58 -3.77 -15.90
N ASP A 138 1.04 -4.93 -15.43
CA ASP A 138 2.45 -5.22 -15.20
C ASP A 138 3.28 -5.10 -16.48
N SER A 139 2.77 -5.64 -17.60
CA SER A 139 3.43 -5.56 -18.89
C SER A 139 3.58 -4.11 -19.39
N ILE A 140 2.57 -3.28 -19.14
CA ILE A 140 2.58 -1.85 -19.47
C ILE A 140 3.63 -1.11 -18.62
N MET A 141 3.64 -1.33 -17.31
CA MET A 141 4.63 -0.69 -16.43
C MET A 141 6.06 -1.11 -16.80
N THR A 142 6.27 -2.39 -17.09
CA THR A 142 7.56 -2.93 -17.56
C THR A 142 8.04 -2.25 -18.84
N ALA A 143 7.16 -1.99 -19.81
CA ALA A 143 7.50 -1.32 -21.05
C ALA A 143 8.07 0.10 -20.82
N TYR A 144 7.73 0.74 -19.72
CA TYR A 144 8.24 2.06 -19.31
C TYR A 144 9.32 2.00 -18.23
N GLY A 145 9.71 0.80 -17.79
CA GLY A 145 10.72 0.61 -16.75
C GLY A 145 10.25 1.08 -15.37
N VAL A 146 8.95 1.04 -15.12
CA VAL A 146 8.36 1.38 -13.83
C VAL A 146 8.07 0.08 -13.06
N PRO A 147 8.71 -0.17 -11.92
CA PRO A 147 8.37 -1.31 -11.10
C PRO A 147 6.98 -1.17 -10.49
N VAL A 148 6.33 -2.30 -10.25
CA VAL A 148 5.04 -2.41 -9.57
C VAL A 148 5.26 -3.09 -8.23
N LEU A 149 4.92 -2.41 -7.14
CA LEU A 149 4.86 -2.98 -5.80
C LEU A 149 3.43 -3.41 -5.50
N ARG A 150 3.21 -4.68 -5.19
CA ARG A 150 1.93 -5.17 -4.69
C ARG A 150 1.99 -5.27 -3.17
N LEU A 151 1.08 -4.58 -2.51
CA LEU A 151 0.96 -4.59 -1.05
C LEU A 151 -0.12 -5.58 -0.64
N PRO A 152 0.25 -6.64 0.11
CA PRO A 152 -0.74 -7.56 0.65
C PRO A 152 -1.58 -6.86 1.74
N THR A 153 -2.87 -7.18 1.80
CA THR A 153 -3.79 -6.59 2.80
C THR A 153 -3.75 -7.26 4.17
N ASN A 154 -2.71 -8.01 4.45
CA ASN A 154 -2.55 -8.73 5.73
C ASN A 154 -2.07 -7.85 6.90
N GLY A 155 -1.79 -6.56 6.65
CA GLY A 155 -1.51 -5.57 7.68
C GLY A 155 -0.15 -5.68 8.34
N SER A 156 0.83 -6.32 7.68
CA SER A 156 2.17 -6.47 8.25
C SER A 156 3.27 -6.20 7.23
N GLY A 157 4.18 -5.28 7.56
CA GLY A 157 5.41 -5.05 6.80
C GLY A 157 5.30 -4.12 5.59
N GLU A 158 4.15 -3.46 5.35
CA GLU A 158 3.97 -2.54 4.24
C GLU A 158 5.00 -1.40 4.22
N PRO A 159 5.35 -0.75 5.35
CA PRO A 159 6.38 0.30 5.35
C PRO A 159 7.75 -0.22 4.93
N GLU A 160 8.10 -1.45 5.28
CA GLU A 160 9.34 -2.11 4.90
C GLU A 160 9.38 -2.38 3.40
N LEU A 161 8.31 -2.96 2.85
CA LEU A 161 8.16 -3.23 1.42
C LEU A 161 8.25 -1.95 0.59
N ILE A 162 7.58 -0.88 1.03
CA ILE A 162 7.65 0.44 0.37
C ILE A 162 9.08 1.00 0.42
N ARG A 163 9.79 0.88 1.56
CA ARG A 163 11.17 1.33 1.68
C ARG A 163 12.12 0.58 0.77
N GLU A 164 11.97 -0.74 0.68
CA GLU A 164 12.77 -1.59 -0.18
C GLU A 164 12.54 -1.25 -1.66
N ALA A 165 11.29 -1.16 -2.09
CA ALA A 165 10.94 -0.79 -3.45
C ALA A 165 11.47 0.60 -3.82
N LEU A 166 11.35 1.59 -2.95
CA LEU A 166 11.91 2.93 -3.17
C LEU A 166 13.43 2.92 -3.20
N GLY A 167 14.07 2.07 -2.39
CA GLY A 167 15.52 1.92 -2.39
C GLY A 167 16.08 1.35 -3.70
N SER A 168 15.30 0.59 -4.44
CA SER A 168 15.70 0.02 -5.73
C SER A 168 15.58 1.00 -6.91
N VAL A 169 14.84 2.12 -6.76
CA VAL A 169 14.55 3.06 -7.84
C VAL A 169 15.15 4.46 -7.64
N LEU A 170 15.77 4.71 -6.48
CA LEU A 170 16.41 5.97 -6.10
C LEU A 170 17.92 5.85 -5.98
#